data_3353ccf5979366a1efbe663b381bec15
#
_entry.id   3353ccf5979366a1efbe663b381bec15
#
_cell.length_a   1.000
_cell.length_b   1.000
_cell.length_c   1.000
_cell.angle_alpha   90.00
_cell.angle_beta   90.00
_cell.angle_gamma   90.00
#
_symmetry.space_group_name_H-M   'P 1'
#
loop_
_entity.id
_entity.type
_entity.pdbx_description
1 polymer ?
#
loop_
_entity_poly.entity_id
_entity_poly.type
_entity_poly.pdbx_seq_one_letter_code
_entity_poly.pdbx_strand_id
1 'polypeptide(L)'
;MFIFFHLEPYQVPHLLIRLNIDQEGYKFLKLWGIIGTESYYDWGDMMSPYLNVEDADVLEEPLDRWSDGENLSLSHVVAVTLIKVRVLLDLQAAQSTLRAFRGTLPPEIIDLIRGQRICGVIETRPGILRMSTGEISSLIQTIQDQIIMLYKSANTYNPHFWRLMLSDAVAASQQKPRTYEPGSEEEANLTIGYCLASWIETPGAFELMKNLSENV
;
A
#
# COMPACT_ATOMS: atom_id res chain seq x y z
N MET A 1 11.00 -5.42 19.43
CA MET A 1 9.83 -6.24 19.07
C MET A 1 8.70 -6.24 20.13
N PHE A 2 8.68 -5.37 21.15
CA PHE A 2 7.72 -5.44 22.25
C PHE A 2 6.69 -4.30 22.36
N ILE A 3 6.60 -3.41 21.35
CA ILE A 3 5.69 -2.24 21.39
C ILE A 3 4.32 -2.53 20.78
N PHE A 4 4.13 -3.63 20.04
CA PHE A 4 2.92 -3.88 19.26
C PHE A 4 1.79 -4.66 19.97
N PHE A 5 1.96 -5.05 21.24
CA PHE A 5 0.98 -5.91 21.94
C PHE A 5 -0.37 -5.25 22.29
N HIS A 6 -0.55 -3.95 22.00
CA HIS A 6 -1.83 -3.25 22.21
C HIS A 6 -2.38 -2.58 20.94
N LEU A 7 -1.74 -2.79 19.77
CA LEU A 7 -2.22 -2.26 18.51
C LEU A 7 -3.08 -3.31 17.82
N GLU A 8 -4.26 -2.89 17.38
CA GLU A 8 -5.10 -3.72 16.51
C GLU A 8 -4.34 -4.07 15.24
N PRO A 9 -4.37 -5.32 14.75
CA PRO A 9 -3.65 -5.75 13.53
C PRO A 9 -3.93 -4.86 12.32
N TYR A 10 -5.09 -4.22 12.30
CA TYR A 10 -5.53 -3.31 11.24
C TYR A 10 -4.79 -1.95 11.23
N GLN A 11 -4.16 -1.57 12.34
CA GLN A 11 -3.42 -0.29 12.46
C GLN A 11 -1.94 -0.45 12.13
N VAL A 12 -1.37 -1.63 12.36
CA VAL A 12 0.07 -1.88 12.24
C VAL A 12 0.62 -1.52 10.85
N PRO A 13 0.00 -1.91 9.72
CA PRO A 13 0.51 -1.56 8.40
C PRO A 13 0.62 -0.06 8.18
N HIS A 14 -0.38 0.71 8.62
CA HIS A 14 -0.42 2.15 8.45
C HIS A 14 0.66 2.87 9.28
N LEU A 15 1.03 2.33 10.44
CA LEU A 15 2.16 2.84 11.22
C LEU A 15 3.49 2.53 10.54
N LEU A 16 3.67 1.33 9.99
CA LEU A 16 4.87 0.96 9.24
C LEU A 16 5.07 1.86 8.01
N ILE A 17 3.98 2.17 7.28
CA ILE A 17 4.00 3.11 6.16
C ILE A 17 4.45 4.50 6.61
N ARG A 18 3.93 5.03 7.71
CA ARG A 18 4.32 6.33 8.27
C ARG A 18 5.78 6.39 8.71
N LEU A 19 6.36 5.24 9.07
CA LEU A 19 7.78 5.12 9.39
C LEU A 19 8.67 4.92 8.15
N ASN A 20 8.10 4.96 6.94
CA ASN A 20 8.79 4.70 5.67
C ASN A 20 9.43 3.30 5.57
N ILE A 21 8.87 2.31 6.26
CA ILE A 21 9.30 0.91 6.19
C ILE A 21 8.26 0.07 5.43
N ASP A 22 7.93 0.54 4.23
CA ASP A 22 6.87 0.00 3.36
C ASP A 22 7.09 -1.48 3.03
N GLN A 23 8.34 -1.92 2.84
CA GLN A 23 8.66 -3.32 2.58
C GLN A 23 8.27 -4.23 3.75
N GLU A 24 8.53 -3.81 4.99
CA GLU A 24 8.13 -4.57 6.18
C GLU A 24 6.61 -4.50 6.40
N GLY A 25 6.00 -3.36 6.05
CA GLY A 25 4.54 -3.22 6.01
C GLY A 25 3.91 -4.22 5.03
N TYR A 26 4.49 -4.38 3.85
CA TYR A 26 4.03 -5.34 2.86
C TYR A 26 4.21 -6.81 3.31
N LYS A 27 5.37 -7.15 3.92
CA LYS A 27 5.59 -8.47 4.51
C LYS A 27 4.55 -8.81 5.58
N PHE A 28 4.26 -7.86 6.45
CA PHE A 28 3.23 -8.01 7.47
C PHE A 28 1.85 -8.29 6.84
N LEU A 29 1.46 -7.50 5.83
CA LEU A 29 0.20 -7.68 5.12
C LEU A 29 0.12 -9.01 4.39
N LYS A 30 1.22 -9.44 3.75
CA LYS A 30 1.30 -10.74 3.08
C LYS A 30 1.13 -11.89 4.07
N LEU A 31 1.81 -11.83 5.22
CA LEU A 31 1.67 -12.81 6.29
C LEU A 31 0.21 -12.94 6.73
N TRP A 32 -0.45 -11.83 7.08
CA TRP A 32 -1.86 -11.84 7.46
C TRP A 32 -2.78 -12.28 6.32
N GLY A 33 -2.42 -11.93 5.09
CA GLY A 33 -3.10 -12.41 3.91
C GLY A 33 -3.10 -13.94 3.79
N ILE A 34 -1.98 -14.59 4.05
CA ILE A 34 -1.83 -16.05 4.00
C ILE A 34 -2.53 -16.72 5.19
N ILE A 35 -2.28 -16.25 6.42
CA ILE A 35 -2.85 -16.83 7.64
C ILE A 35 -4.39 -16.87 7.59
N GLY A 36 -5.01 -15.83 7.08
CA GLY A 36 -6.48 -15.75 7.00
C GLY A 36 -7.13 -16.77 6.03
N THR A 37 -6.36 -17.54 5.24
CA THR A 37 -6.89 -18.62 4.40
C THR A 37 -6.99 -19.96 5.13
N GLU A 38 -6.29 -20.10 6.25
CA GLU A 38 -6.24 -21.34 7.01
C GLU A 38 -7.33 -21.38 8.08
N SER A 39 -8.00 -22.52 8.20
CA SER A 39 -8.99 -22.76 9.26
C SER A 39 -8.35 -22.90 10.65
N TYR A 40 -7.10 -23.26 10.68
CA TYR A 40 -6.28 -23.37 11.88
C TYR A 40 -4.82 -22.96 11.56
N TYR A 41 -4.27 -22.08 12.35
CA TYR A 41 -2.88 -21.66 12.26
C TYR A 41 -2.16 -21.97 13.58
N ASP A 42 -1.14 -22.84 13.49
CA ASP A 42 -0.31 -23.16 14.65
C ASP A 42 0.80 -22.11 14.85
N TRP A 43 0.54 -21.16 15.72
CA TRP A 43 1.51 -20.12 16.09
C TRP A 43 2.75 -20.66 16.82
N GLY A 44 2.72 -21.93 17.25
CA GLY A 44 3.86 -22.60 17.90
C GLY A 44 4.82 -23.25 16.89
N ASP A 45 4.39 -23.47 15.65
CA ASP A 45 5.21 -24.06 14.61
C ASP A 45 6.02 -22.99 13.87
N MET A 46 7.24 -22.76 14.31
CA MET A 46 8.17 -21.83 13.69
C MET A 46 8.66 -22.28 12.29
N MET A 47 8.42 -23.54 11.91
CA MET A 47 8.75 -24.08 10.58
C MET A 47 7.58 -24.02 9.61
N SER A 48 6.46 -23.46 10.04
CA SER A 48 5.29 -23.25 9.19
C SER A 48 5.64 -22.40 7.97
N PRO A 49 5.23 -22.79 6.75
CA PRO A 49 5.52 -22.05 5.52
C PRO A 49 4.96 -20.60 5.54
N TYR A 50 4.00 -20.33 6.39
CA TYR A 50 3.38 -19.01 6.53
C TYR A 50 4.29 -17.97 7.19
N LEU A 51 5.29 -18.39 7.96
CA LEU A 51 6.28 -17.49 8.55
C LEU A 51 7.39 -17.12 7.57
N ASN A 52 7.52 -17.83 6.46
CA ASN A 52 8.51 -17.52 5.43
C ASN A 52 7.93 -16.50 4.42
N VAL A 53 7.86 -15.26 4.84
CA VAL A 53 7.53 -14.10 3.98
C VAL A 53 8.77 -13.28 3.62
N GLU A 54 9.97 -13.84 3.79
CA GLU A 54 11.23 -13.14 3.46
C GLU A 54 11.32 -12.78 1.99
N ASP A 55 10.77 -13.63 1.12
CA ASP A 55 10.70 -13.41 -0.33
C ASP A 55 9.61 -12.42 -0.75
N ALA A 56 8.80 -11.92 0.18
CA ALA A 56 7.77 -10.95 -0.14
C ALA A 56 8.39 -9.68 -0.72
N ASP A 57 7.95 -9.31 -1.91
CA ASP A 57 8.39 -8.14 -2.64
C ASP A 57 7.22 -7.18 -2.89
N VAL A 58 7.35 -5.95 -2.43
CA VAL A 58 6.35 -4.92 -2.66
C VAL A 58 6.05 -4.68 -4.16
N LEU A 59 6.94 -5.08 -5.06
CA LEU A 59 6.75 -4.97 -6.51
C LEU A 59 6.05 -6.19 -7.11
N GLU A 60 5.92 -7.30 -6.37
CA GLU A 60 5.22 -8.49 -6.84
C GLU A 60 3.72 -8.24 -7.06
N GLU A 61 3.07 -9.17 -7.74
CA GLU A 61 1.61 -9.15 -7.86
C GLU A 61 0.95 -9.25 -6.48
N PRO A 62 -0.11 -8.48 -6.23
CA PRO A 62 -0.89 -8.62 -5.01
C PRO A 62 -1.49 -10.02 -4.89
N LEU A 63 -1.69 -10.50 -3.65
CA LEU A 63 -2.31 -11.80 -3.41
C LEU A 63 -3.73 -11.86 -4.00
N ASP A 64 -4.10 -12.99 -4.59
CA ASP A 64 -5.42 -13.21 -5.20
C ASP A 64 -6.56 -12.91 -4.21
N ARG A 65 -6.39 -13.26 -2.94
CA ARG A 65 -7.39 -12.96 -1.91
C ARG A 65 -7.69 -11.46 -1.71
N TRP A 66 -6.77 -10.58 -2.11
CA TRP A 66 -7.04 -9.14 -2.08
C TRP A 66 -7.87 -8.68 -3.28
N SER A 67 -8.11 -9.57 -4.25
CA SER A 67 -8.97 -9.34 -5.41
C SER A 67 -10.31 -10.08 -5.34
N ASP A 68 -10.41 -11.19 -4.59
CA ASP A 68 -11.59 -12.09 -4.62
C ASP A 68 -12.78 -11.62 -3.79
N GLY A 69 -12.65 -10.61 -2.96
CA GLY A 69 -13.74 -10.04 -2.16
C GLY A 69 -14.28 -10.92 -1.02
N GLU A 70 -14.05 -12.22 -1.04
CA GLU A 70 -14.40 -13.13 0.05
C GLU A 70 -13.32 -13.11 1.14
N ASN A 71 -13.68 -12.83 2.39
CA ASN A 71 -12.76 -12.69 3.53
C ASN A 71 -11.71 -11.56 3.38
N LEU A 72 -12.05 -10.52 2.65
CA LEU A 72 -11.20 -9.36 2.45
C LEU A 72 -11.15 -8.52 3.73
N SER A 73 -9.96 -8.17 4.18
CA SER A 73 -9.78 -7.13 5.19
C SER A 73 -9.64 -5.77 4.51
N LEU A 74 -10.65 -4.91 4.61
CA LEU A 74 -10.63 -3.59 3.98
C LEU A 74 -9.37 -2.79 4.36
N SER A 75 -9.02 -2.77 5.65
CA SER A 75 -7.83 -2.06 6.13
C SER A 75 -6.54 -2.59 5.50
N HIS A 76 -6.41 -3.90 5.30
CA HIS A 76 -5.22 -4.48 4.68
C HIS A 76 -5.13 -4.14 3.20
N VAL A 77 -6.22 -4.26 2.45
CA VAL A 77 -6.24 -3.90 1.01
C VAL A 77 -5.93 -2.41 0.83
N VAL A 78 -6.50 -1.56 1.66
CA VAL A 78 -6.22 -0.12 1.64
C VAL A 78 -4.76 0.19 1.95
N ALA A 79 -4.15 -0.55 2.89
CA ALA A 79 -2.73 -0.39 3.20
C ALA A 79 -1.83 -0.85 2.05
N VAL A 80 -2.13 -2.01 1.42
CA VAL A 80 -1.41 -2.47 0.21
C VAL A 80 -1.55 -1.45 -0.91
N THR A 81 -2.76 -0.91 -1.12
CA THR A 81 -3.01 0.13 -2.13
C THR A 81 -2.12 1.34 -1.87
N LEU A 82 -2.04 1.83 -0.64
CA LEU A 82 -1.19 2.98 -0.30
C LEU A 82 0.30 2.69 -0.54
N ILE A 83 0.79 1.52 -0.16
CA ILE A 83 2.18 1.12 -0.45
C ILE A 83 2.46 1.17 -1.97
N LYS A 84 1.57 0.59 -2.79
CA LYS A 84 1.70 0.63 -4.26
C LYS A 84 1.62 2.05 -4.81
N VAL A 85 0.75 2.90 -4.27
CA VAL A 85 0.66 4.34 -4.62
C VAL A 85 1.98 5.05 -4.33
N ARG A 86 2.58 4.84 -3.16
CA ARG A 86 3.87 5.44 -2.78
C ARG A 86 4.99 5.02 -3.72
N VAL A 87 5.06 3.74 -4.05
CA VAL A 87 6.01 3.21 -5.04
C VAL A 87 5.78 3.85 -6.42
N LEU A 88 4.53 3.95 -6.85
CA LEU A 88 4.18 4.57 -8.14
C LEU A 88 4.64 6.03 -8.23
N LEU A 89 4.37 6.82 -7.18
CA LEU A 89 4.76 8.23 -7.13
C LEU A 89 6.29 8.39 -7.22
N ASP A 90 7.04 7.55 -6.51
CA ASP A 90 8.50 7.55 -6.57
C ASP A 90 9.04 7.13 -7.94
N LEU A 91 8.42 6.13 -8.59
CA LEU A 91 8.79 5.70 -9.95
C LEU A 91 8.51 6.79 -10.98
N GLN A 92 7.39 7.49 -10.87
CA GLN A 92 7.04 8.61 -11.75
C GLN A 92 8.02 9.78 -11.59
N ALA A 93 8.41 10.10 -10.35
CA ALA A 93 9.43 11.12 -10.06
C ALA A 93 10.79 10.71 -10.64
N ALA A 94 11.21 9.45 -10.45
CA ALA A 94 12.45 8.92 -11.02
C ALA A 94 12.43 8.97 -12.56
N GLN A 95 11.32 8.55 -13.20
CA GLN A 95 11.16 8.61 -14.65
C GLN A 95 11.26 10.04 -15.18
N SER A 96 10.59 10.99 -14.53
CA SER A 96 10.63 12.40 -14.90
C SER A 96 12.06 12.96 -14.82
N THR A 97 12.79 12.60 -13.79
CA THR A 97 14.19 12.99 -13.61
C THR A 97 15.09 12.36 -14.68
N LEU A 98 14.94 11.07 -14.97
CA LEU A 98 15.69 10.41 -16.04
C LEU A 98 15.43 11.03 -17.41
N ARG A 99 14.20 11.42 -17.72
CA ARG A 99 13.86 12.13 -18.95
C ARG A 99 14.52 13.51 -19.02
N ALA A 100 14.53 14.25 -17.91
CA ALA A 100 15.20 15.55 -17.83
C ALA A 100 16.70 15.45 -18.09
N PHE A 101 17.35 14.38 -17.62
CA PHE A 101 18.78 14.11 -17.84
C PHE A 101 19.06 13.26 -19.11
N ARG A 102 18.07 13.10 -20.00
CA ARG A 102 18.21 12.35 -21.26
C ARG A 102 18.68 10.89 -21.05
N GLY A 103 18.22 10.28 -19.98
CA GLY A 103 18.48 8.87 -19.66
C GLY A 103 19.75 8.56 -18.90
N THR A 104 20.58 9.56 -18.57
CA THR A 104 21.77 9.39 -17.73
C THR A 104 21.68 10.30 -16.50
N LEU A 105 21.81 9.71 -15.32
CA LEU A 105 21.81 10.45 -14.06
C LEU A 105 23.24 10.46 -13.49
N PRO A 106 23.81 11.65 -13.21
CA PRO A 106 25.01 11.76 -12.40
C PRO A 106 24.81 11.14 -11.01
N PRO A 107 25.86 10.56 -10.39
CA PRO A 107 25.77 9.94 -9.07
C PRO A 107 25.18 10.87 -8.00
N GLU A 108 25.54 12.15 -8.05
CA GLU A 108 25.08 13.17 -7.11
C GLU A 108 23.55 13.39 -7.19
N ILE A 109 23.00 13.30 -8.40
CA ILE A 109 21.56 13.41 -8.63
C ILE A 109 20.84 12.14 -8.16
N ILE A 110 21.46 10.97 -8.35
CA ILE A 110 20.93 9.70 -7.81
C ILE A 110 20.81 9.79 -6.29
N ASP A 111 21.83 10.30 -5.61
CA ASP A 111 21.81 10.44 -4.15
C ASP A 111 20.80 11.49 -3.68
N LEU A 112 20.64 12.58 -4.44
CA LEU A 112 19.61 13.59 -4.16
C LEU A 112 18.19 13.02 -4.29
N ILE A 113 17.93 12.24 -5.35
CA ILE A 113 16.64 11.55 -5.54
C ILE A 113 16.40 10.59 -4.38
N ARG A 114 17.41 9.87 -3.93
CA ARG A 114 17.31 8.98 -2.77
C ARG A 114 16.88 9.69 -1.49
N GLY A 115 17.34 10.90 -1.27
CA GLY A 115 16.99 11.71 -0.11
C GLY A 115 15.58 12.34 -0.14
N GLN A 116 14.91 12.38 -1.28
CA GLN A 116 13.62 13.06 -1.46
C GLN A 116 12.44 12.12 -1.65
N ARG A 117 12.62 10.83 -1.39
CA ARG A 117 11.58 9.83 -1.68
C ARG A 117 10.49 9.74 -0.64
N ILE A 118 9.32 9.30 -1.12
CA ILE A 118 8.12 9.08 -0.32
C ILE A 118 8.19 7.72 0.39
N CYS A 119 8.77 6.69 -0.26
CA CYS A 119 8.87 5.34 0.31
C CYS A 119 10.31 4.82 0.37
N GLY A 120 10.59 3.94 1.35
CA GLY A 120 11.89 3.30 1.51
C GLY A 120 12.24 2.23 0.46
N VAL A 121 11.28 1.84 -0.38
CA VAL A 121 11.42 0.73 -1.34
C VAL A 121 12.51 1.00 -2.39
N ILE A 122 12.48 2.18 -2.99
CA ILE A 122 13.47 2.56 -4.02
C ILE A 122 14.85 2.82 -3.40
N GLU A 123 14.90 3.23 -2.15
CA GLU A 123 16.15 3.45 -1.43
C GLU A 123 16.96 2.15 -1.28
N THR A 124 16.28 1.07 -0.97
CA THR A 124 16.91 -0.26 -0.83
C THR A 124 17.20 -0.94 -2.16
N ARG A 125 16.73 -0.36 -3.29
CA ARG A 125 16.81 -0.94 -4.64
C ARG A 125 17.46 0.02 -5.66
N PRO A 126 18.74 0.32 -5.52
CA PRO A 126 19.44 1.25 -6.42
C PRO A 126 19.43 0.80 -7.88
N GLY A 127 19.15 -0.47 -8.17
CA GLY A 127 18.98 -1.00 -9.52
C GLY A 127 17.82 -0.33 -10.27
N ILE A 128 16.74 0.05 -9.60
CA ILE A 128 15.59 0.73 -10.22
C ILE A 128 16.01 2.06 -10.85
N LEU A 129 16.86 2.84 -10.18
CA LEU A 129 17.34 4.11 -10.69
C LEU A 129 18.36 3.97 -11.84
N ARG A 130 18.80 2.76 -12.14
CA ARG A 130 19.69 2.44 -13.28
C ARG A 130 18.95 1.80 -14.44
N MET A 131 17.65 1.54 -14.30
CA MET A 131 16.82 1.02 -15.37
C MET A 131 16.72 2.03 -16.50
N SER A 132 16.55 1.52 -17.72
CA SER A 132 16.22 2.36 -18.88
C SER A 132 14.84 3.00 -18.70
N THR A 133 14.59 4.08 -19.41
CA THR A 133 13.28 4.76 -19.40
C THR A 133 12.13 3.83 -19.80
N GLY A 134 12.40 2.86 -20.69
CA GLY A 134 11.42 1.86 -21.11
C GLY A 134 11.07 0.87 -20.01
N GLU A 135 12.08 0.35 -19.30
CA GLU A 135 11.88 -0.57 -18.17
C GLU A 135 11.10 0.09 -17.03
N ILE A 136 11.45 1.34 -16.68
CA ILE A 136 10.69 2.10 -15.67
C ILE A 136 9.24 2.34 -16.13
N SER A 137 9.03 2.66 -17.43
CA SER A 137 7.66 2.83 -17.95
C SER A 137 6.83 1.55 -17.82
N SER A 138 7.42 0.40 -18.12
CA SER A 138 6.75 -0.90 -17.95
C SER A 138 6.42 -1.19 -16.50
N LEU A 139 7.36 -0.92 -15.57
CA LEU A 139 7.12 -1.11 -14.14
C LEU A 139 6.02 -0.17 -13.61
N ILE A 140 6.02 1.10 -14.04
CA ILE A 140 4.95 2.06 -13.73
C ILE A 140 3.59 1.52 -14.17
N GLN A 141 3.48 1.00 -15.40
CA GLN A 141 2.23 0.44 -15.90
C GLN A 141 1.78 -0.75 -15.04
N THR A 142 2.69 -1.68 -14.74
CA THR A 142 2.38 -2.83 -13.87
C THR A 142 1.83 -2.38 -12.52
N ILE A 143 2.49 -1.43 -11.85
CA ILE A 143 2.05 -0.93 -10.55
C ILE A 143 0.71 -0.19 -10.66
N GLN A 144 0.46 0.57 -11.75
CA GLN A 144 -0.84 1.21 -11.99
C GLN A 144 -1.96 0.18 -12.13
N ASP A 145 -1.74 -0.90 -12.89
CA ASP A 145 -2.72 -1.96 -13.08
C ASP A 145 -3.05 -2.66 -11.74
N GLN A 146 -2.03 -2.89 -10.91
CA GLN A 146 -2.20 -3.44 -9.56
C GLN A 146 -3.03 -2.50 -8.66
N ILE A 147 -2.77 -1.19 -8.70
CA ILE A 147 -3.54 -0.20 -7.93
C ILE A 147 -5.01 -0.19 -8.39
N ILE A 148 -5.26 -0.23 -9.70
CA ILE A 148 -6.62 -0.26 -10.26
C ILE A 148 -7.36 -1.51 -9.79
N MET A 149 -6.70 -2.66 -9.79
CA MET A 149 -7.27 -3.91 -9.31
C MET A 149 -7.63 -3.83 -7.82
N LEU A 150 -6.71 -3.37 -6.97
CA LEU A 150 -6.93 -3.20 -5.54
C LEU A 150 -8.03 -2.15 -5.25
N TYR A 151 -8.07 -1.05 -6.00
CA TYR A 151 -9.14 -0.05 -5.92
C TYR A 151 -10.51 -0.68 -6.18
N LYS A 152 -10.65 -1.43 -7.28
CA LYS A 152 -11.90 -2.12 -7.65
C LYS A 152 -12.31 -3.14 -6.60
N SER A 153 -11.38 -3.92 -6.10
CA SER A 153 -11.63 -4.91 -5.06
C SER A 153 -12.17 -4.25 -3.78
N ALA A 154 -11.48 -3.22 -3.28
CA ALA A 154 -11.93 -2.48 -2.11
C ALA A 154 -13.31 -1.82 -2.34
N ASN A 155 -13.56 -1.27 -3.54
CA ASN A 155 -14.83 -0.64 -3.87
C ASN A 155 -15.98 -1.63 -4.01
N THR A 156 -15.71 -2.83 -4.53
CA THR A 156 -16.70 -3.92 -4.63
C THR A 156 -17.07 -4.43 -3.24
N TYR A 157 -16.08 -4.63 -2.37
CA TYR A 157 -16.30 -5.08 -1.01
C TYR A 157 -17.01 -4.02 -0.16
N ASN A 158 -16.56 -2.76 -0.22
CA ASN A 158 -17.12 -1.65 0.55
C ASN A 158 -17.25 -0.40 -0.33
N PRO A 159 -18.43 -0.14 -0.94
CA PRO A 159 -18.64 0.99 -1.85
C PRO A 159 -18.63 2.35 -1.14
N HIS A 160 -18.67 2.38 0.20
CA HIS A 160 -18.63 3.61 0.97
C HIS A 160 -17.19 4.13 1.14
N PHE A 161 -16.20 3.23 1.16
CA PHE A 161 -14.83 3.59 1.55
C PHE A 161 -14.22 4.67 0.66
N TRP A 162 -14.09 4.43 -0.65
CA TRP A 162 -13.45 5.41 -1.53
C TRP A 162 -14.26 6.70 -1.64
N ARG A 163 -15.58 6.60 -1.64
CA ARG A 163 -16.45 7.77 -1.64
C ARG A 163 -16.17 8.68 -0.43
N LEU A 164 -16.12 8.13 0.76
CA LEU A 164 -15.84 8.88 1.99
C LEU A 164 -14.39 9.37 2.04
N MET A 165 -13.44 8.49 1.69
CA MET A 165 -12.01 8.80 1.72
C MET A 165 -11.63 9.95 0.79
N LEU A 166 -12.28 10.07 -0.38
CA LEU A 166 -11.96 11.08 -1.38
C LEU A 166 -12.81 12.36 -1.27
N SER A 167 -13.93 12.33 -0.54
CA SER A 167 -14.82 13.50 -0.37
C SER A 167 -14.75 14.15 1.02
N ASP A 168 -14.78 13.35 2.10
CA ASP A 168 -14.88 13.86 3.48
C ASP A 168 -14.18 12.95 4.51
N ALA A 169 -12.92 12.60 4.23
CA ALA A 169 -12.14 11.69 5.04
C ALA A 169 -11.98 12.15 6.51
N VAL A 170 -11.91 13.45 6.74
CA VAL A 170 -11.72 13.99 8.11
C VAL A 170 -12.96 13.74 8.95
N ALA A 171 -14.15 14.05 8.45
CA ALA A 171 -15.40 13.79 9.17
C ALA A 171 -15.63 12.27 9.35
N ALA A 172 -15.35 11.46 8.32
CA ALA A 172 -15.42 10.01 8.40
C ALA A 172 -14.50 9.46 9.50
N SER A 173 -13.26 9.94 9.60
CA SER A 173 -12.29 9.47 10.61
C SER A 173 -12.67 9.80 12.06
N GLN A 174 -13.54 10.76 12.26
CA GLN A 174 -14.05 11.13 13.59
C GLN A 174 -15.17 10.21 14.07
N GLN A 175 -15.80 9.48 13.16
CA GLN A 175 -16.77 8.45 13.48
C GLN A 175 -16.04 7.26 14.10
N LYS A 176 -16.45 6.85 15.30
CA LYS A 176 -15.83 5.72 16.02
C LYS A 176 -16.91 4.67 16.34
N PRO A 177 -17.38 3.94 15.34
CA PRO A 177 -18.37 2.89 15.57
C PRO A 177 -17.79 1.83 16.49
N ARG A 178 -18.60 1.33 17.42
CA ARG A 178 -18.21 0.24 18.34
C ARG A 178 -18.36 -1.14 17.70
N THR A 179 -19.27 -1.23 16.75
CA THR A 179 -19.59 -2.44 15.99
C THR A 179 -19.84 -2.05 14.55
N TYR A 180 -19.56 -2.93 13.63
CA TYR A 180 -19.84 -2.74 12.21
C TYR A 180 -20.19 -4.07 11.55
N GLU A 181 -20.90 -4.00 10.43
CA GLU A 181 -21.08 -5.13 9.53
C GLU A 181 -20.11 -5.02 8.35
N PRO A 182 -19.58 -6.15 7.83
CA PRO A 182 -18.73 -6.14 6.64
C PRO A 182 -19.40 -5.40 5.47
N GLY A 183 -18.66 -4.53 4.79
CA GLY A 183 -19.15 -3.72 3.67
C GLY A 183 -19.99 -2.49 4.07
N SER A 184 -20.16 -2.22 5.37
CA SER A 184 -20.95 -1.08 5.86
C SER A 184 -20.20 0.25 5.84
N GLU A 185 -20.94 1.35 5.99
CA GLU A 185 -20.36 2.69 6.14
C GLU A 185 -19.58 2.82 7.45
N GLU A 186 -20.02 2.13 8.51
CA GLU A 186 -19.35 2.07 9.80
C GLU A 186 -17.96 1.42 9.67
N GLU A 187 -17.83 0.34 8.91
CA GLU A 187 -16.52 -0.27 8.61
C GLU A 187 -15.62 0.70 7.83
N ALA A 188 -16.17 1.40 6.84
CA ALA A 188 -15.43 2.40 6.09
C ALA A 188 -14.91 3.53 6.98
N ASN A 189 -15.76 4.08 7.85
CA ASN A 189 -15.39 5.12 8.80
C ASN A 189 -14.28 4.67 9.75
N LEU A 190 -14.40 3.46 10.30
CA LEU A 190 -13.39 2.89 11.17
C LEU A 190 -12.05 2.71 10.44
N THR A 191 -12.09 2.16 9.24
CA THR A 191 -10.90 1.96 8.40
C THR A 191 -10.24 3.29 8.04
N ILE A 192 -11.01 4.32 7.69
CA ILE A 192 -10.50 5.68 7.45
C ILE A 192 -9.83 6.22 8.73
N GLY A 193 -10.41 5.99 9.89
CA GLY A 193 -9.81 6.35 11.17
C GLY A 193 -8.42 5.73 11.39
N TYR A 194 -8.17 4.54 10.88
CA TYR A 194 -6.87 3.87 10.99
C TYR A 194 -5.86 4.36 9.94
N CYS A 195 -6.31 4.65 8.73
CA CYS A 195 -5.42 4.87 7.59
C CYS A 195 -5.20 6.36 7.23
N LEU A 196 -6.09 7.27 7.60
CA LEU A 196 -6.10 8.67 7.12
C LEU A 196 -4.75 9.37 7.29
N ALA A 197 -4.10 9.20 8.45
CA ALA A 197 -2.82 9.85 8.71
C ALA A 197 -1.74 9.42 7.69
N SER A 198 -1.63 8.12 7.38
CA SER A 198 -0.66 7.61 6.40
C SER A 198 -0.94 8.13 4.98
N TRP A 199 -2.21 8.32 4.62
CA TRP A 199 -2.61 8.90 3.35
C TRP A 199 -2.30 10.40 3.25
N ILE A 200 -2.60 11.18 4.30
CA ILE A 200 -2.29 12.62 4.35
C ILE A 200 -0.77 12.84 4.30
N GLU A 201 0.00 12.03 4.99
CA GLU A 201 1.46 12.10 5.02
C GLU A 201 2.13 11.60 3.73
N THR A 202 1.35 11.11 2.75
CA THR A 202 1.83 10.72 1.41
C THR A 202 1.44 11.78 0.37
N PRO A 203 2.35 12.70 0.01
CA PRO A 203 2.06 13.77 -0.95
C PRO A 203 1.66 13.20 -2.32
N GLY A 204 0.55 13.69 -2.88
CA GLY A 204 0.04 13.26 -4.18
C GLY A 204 -0.87 12.02 -4.18
N ALA A 205 -0.98 11.29 -3.05
CA ALA A 205 -1.78 10.06 -3.00
C ALA A 205 -3.26 10.32 -3.28
N PHE A 206 -3.86 11.34 -2.67
CA PHE A 206 -5.27 11.69 -2.89
C PHE A 206 -5.55 12.13 -4.33
N GLU A 207 -4.64 12.93 -4.92
CA GLU A 207 -4.77 13.40 -6.31
C GLU A 207 -4.71 12.22 -7.28
N LEU A 208 -3.74 11.32 -7.08
CA LEU A 208 -3.62 10.11 -7.89
C LEU A 208 -4.89 9.26 -7.82
N MET A 209 -5.42 9.02 -6.62
CA MET A 209 -6.63 8.21 -6.45
C MET A 209 -7.88 8.86 -7.02
N LYS A 210 -8.02 10.19 -6.95
CA LYS A 210 -9.11 10.91 -7.62
C LYS A 210 -9.06 10.72 -9.12
N ASN A 211 -7.89 10.92 -9.73
CA ASN A 211 -7.70 10.74 -11.17
C ASN A 211 -8.00 9.30 -11.60
N LEU A 212 -7.65 8.31 -10.78
CA LEU A 212 -8.00 6.91 -11.04
C LEU A 212 -9.50 6.67 -10.93
N SER A 213 -10.17 7.21 -9.90
CA SER A 213 -11.59 7.01 -9.69
C SER A 213 -12.49 7.59 -10.79
N GLU A 214 -12.02 8.62 -11.50
CA GLU A 214 -12.73 9.25 -12.62
C GLU A 214 -12.60 8.43 -13.94
N ASN A 215 -11.64 7.51 -14.00
CA ASN A 215 -11.31 6.72 -15.19
C ASN A 215 -11.67 5.24 -15.07
N VAL A 216 -12.19 4.79 -13.92
CA VAL A 216 -12.53 3.39 -13.59
C VAL A 216 -14.03 3.19 -13.45
#